data_6be2983b86959c1e9998175806e36b73
#
_entry.id   6be2983b86959c1e9998175806e36b73
#
_cell.length_a   1.000
_cell.length_b   1.000
_cell.length_c   1.000
_cell.angle_alpha   90.00
_cell.angle_beta   90.00
_cell.angle_gamma   90.00
#
_symmetry.space_group_name_H-M   'P 1'
#
loop_
_entity.id
_entity.type
_entity.pdbx_description
1 polymer ?
#
loop_
_entity_poly.entity_id
_entity_poly.type
_entity_poly.pdbx_seq_one_letter_code
_entity_poly.pdbx_strand_id
1 'polypeptide(L)'
;MTGAGRTAEELGRAFPSVPVRTSGRAEVITEVPASPAVVVATPGAEPLADGGYAAAVLLDGWMLLGRASLRASEEALRRWMNAAALVRPGPAGGTVVVIADSGLPAVQALVRWDPVTHAERELAERTALRFPPAVRMASLTGPASAVREVLAAVTLPENADVLGPVPTEDDPGPASAAASEEQVRALIRVPRTGGLALAVALRAAQAVRSARKDSGVRLQLDPAELI
;
A
#
# COMPACT_ATOMS: atom_id res chain seq x y z
N MET A 1 -9.20 10.99 12.37
CA MET A 1 -7.75 10.99 12.04
C MET A 1 -7.14 12.26 12.60
N THR A 2 -6.25 12.16 13.58
CA THR A 2 -5.53 13.33 14.11
C THR A 2 -4.50 13.71 13.05
N GLY A 3 -4.75 14.77 12.30
CA GLY A 3 -3.84 15.18 11.22
C GLY A 3 -2.53 15.75 11.78
N ALA A 4 -1.46 15.76 11.00
CA ALA A 4 -0.15 16.29 11.37
C ALA A 4 -0.24 17.71 11.97
N GLY A 5 -1.19 18.53 11.50
CA GLY A 5 -1.47 19.87 12.06
C GLY A 5 -1.86 19.84 13.54
N ARG A 6 -2.78 18.95 13.92
CA ARG A 6 -3.20 18.84 15.33
C ARG A 6 -2.07 18.34 16.23
N THR A 7 -1.30 17.36 15.76
CA THR A 7 -0.11 16.89 16.47
C THR A 7 0.90 18.03 16.65
N ALA A 8 1.11 18.86 15.64
CA ALA A 8 2.00 20.01 15.71
C ALA A 8 1.50 21.07 16.72
N GLU A 9 0.19 21.34 16.76
CA GLU A 9 -0.41 22.26 17.74
C GLU A 9 -0.26 21.74 19.18
N GLU A 10 -0.46 20.45 19.41
CA GLU A 10 -0.29 19.82 20.71
C GLU A 10 1.17 19.87 21.18
N LEU A 11 2.11 19.56 20.27
CA LEU A 11 3.54 19.66 20.57
C LEU A 11 3.99 21.11 20.80
N GLY A 12 3.47 22.08 20.02
CA GLY A 12 3.75 23.49 20.22
C GLY A 12 3.27 24.01 21.58
N ARG A 13 2.15 23.50 22.09
CA ARG A 13 1.66 23.81 23.46
C ARG A 13 2.50 23.14 24.54
N ALA A 14 2.95 21.91 24.29
CA ALA A 14 3.77 21.16 25.23
C ALA A 14 5.21 21.72 25.34
N PHE A 15 5.74 22.26 24.25
CA PHE A 15 7.11 22.77 24.15
C PHE A 15 7.14 24.21 23.62
N PRO A 16 6.65 25.22 24.38
CA PRO A 16 6.45 26.58 23.87
C PRO A 16 7.75 27.29 23.48
N SER A 17 8.89 26.83 23.98
CA SER A 17 10.21 27.41 23.67
C SER A 17 10.89 26.79 22.44
N VAL A 18 10.28 25.76 21.82
CA VAL A 18 10.87 25.04 20.69
C VAL A 18 10.03 25.28 19.44
N PRO A 19 10.62 25.74 18.34
CA PRO A 19 9.91 25.88 17.07
C PRO A 19 9.35 24.54 16.59
N VAL A 20 8.06 24.49 16.25
CA VAL A 20 7.42 23.33 15.62
C VAL A 20 7.18 23.63 14.15
N ARG A 21 7.67 22.78 13.27
CA ARG A 21 7.52 22.87 11.82
C ARG A 21 6.68 21.71 11.32
N THR A 22 5.87 21.92 10.28
CA THR A 22 5.05 20.88 9.66
C THR A 22 5.51 20.68 8.22
N SER A 23 5.65 19.40 7.80
CA SER A 23 5.95 19.03 6.41
C SER A 23 4.94 17.98 5.94
N GLY A 24 4.23 18.24 4.85
CA GLY A 24 3.23 17.32 4.34
C GLY A 24 2.37 17.90 3.22
N ARG A 25 1.10 17.49 3.17
CA ARG A 25 0.19 17.77 2.05
C ARG A 25 0.07 19.27 1.68
N ALA A 26 0.09 20.17 2.67
CA ALA A 26 -0.05 21.61 2.42
C ALA A 26 1.24 22.21 1.90
N GLU A 27 2.36 21.81 2.49
CA GLU A 27 3.71 22.28 2.14
C GLU A 27 4.71 21.19 2.49
N VAL A 28 5.56 20.82 1.56
CA VAL A 28 6.67 19.88 1.79
C VAL A 28 7.95 20.68 1.97
N ILE A 29 8.51 20.60 3.17
CA ILE A 29 9.82 21.19 3.49
C ILE A 29 10.89 20.19 3.03
N THR A 30 11.88 20.66 2.28
CA THR A 30 12.98 19.81 1.80
C THR A 30 14.13 19.70 2.80
N GLU A 31 14.42 20.81 3.50
CA GLU A 31 15.56 20.89 4.42
C GLU A 31 15.22 21.74 5.65
N VAL A 32 15.81 21.38 6.78
CA VAL A 32 15.74 22.16 8.02
C VAL A 32 17.16 22.43 8.53
N PRO A 33 17.40 23.65 9.08
CA PRO A 33 18.73 23.99 9.62
C PRO A 33 19.04 23.19 10.89
N ALA A 34 20.32 23.13 11.26
CA ALA A 34 20.84 22.47 12.46
C ALA A 34 20.47 23.18 13.79
N SER A 35 19.38 23.93 13.83
CA SER A 35 18.86 24.57 15.04
C SER A 35 17.84 23.67 15.73
N PRO A 36 17.76 23.70 17.09
CA PRO A 36 16.75 22.92 17.80
C PRO A 36 15.33 23.22 17.31
N ALA A 37 14.64 22.21 16.83
CA ALA A 37 13.25 22.30 16.36
C ALA A 37 12.57 20.93 16.45
N VAL A 38 11.25 20.91 16.52
CA VAL A 38 10.43 19.72 16.30
C VAL A 38 9.86 19.79 14.89
N VAL A 39 10.02 18.71 14.14
CA VAL A 39 9.42 18.57 12.81
C VAL A 39 8.34 17.49 12.86
N VAL A 40 7.12 17.85 12.46
CA VAL A 40 6.01 16.92 12.30
C VAL A 40 5.80 16.71 10.80
N ALA A 41 6.17 15.54 10.32
CA ALA A 41 6.07 15.19 8.90
C ALA A 41 5.05 14.07 8.65
N THR A 42 4.35 14.14 7.52
CA THR A 42 3.62 12.99 7.01
C THR A 42 4.59 12.00 6.36
N PRO A 43 4.34 10.68 6.43
CA PRO A 43 5.24 9.68 5.87
C PRO A 43 5.61 9.96 4.39
N GLY A 44 6.89 10.14 4.11
CA GLY A 44 7.44 10.48 2.80
C GLY A 44 7.66 11.98 2.55
N ALA A 45 7.36 12.83 3.53
CA ALA A 45 7.60 14.27 3.48
C ALA A 45 8.60 14.74 4.56
N GLU A 46 9.40 13.84 5.08
CA GLU A 46 10.42 14.11 6.08
C GLU A 46 11.53 14.95 5.46
N PRO A 47 11.81 16.19 5.97
CA PRO A 47 12.89 17.01 5.44
C PRO A 47 14.27 16.49 5.88
N LEU A 48 15.31 16.80 5.11
CA LEU A 48 16.67 16.58 5.52
C LEU A 48 17.05 17.58 6.64
N ALA A 49 17.72 17.10 7.67
CA ALA A 49 18.31 17.96 8.71
C ALA A 49 19.81 18.00 8.59
N ASP A 50 20.38 19.20 8.61
CA ASP A 50 21.84 19.34 8.63
C ASP A 50 22.43 18.66 9.87
N GLY A 51 23.34 17.70 9.66
CA GLY A 51 23.91 16.85 10.71
C GLY A 51 23.00 15.74 11.23
N GLY A 52 21.81 15.54 10.63
CA GLY A 52 20.82 14.51 10.98
C GLY A 52 20.02 14.84 12.25
N TYR A 53 18.87 14.19 12.41
CA TYR A 53 18.02 14.35 13.57
C TYR A 53 18.63 13.73 14.83
N ALA A 54 18.38 14.33 15.99
CA ALA A 54 18.75 13.75 17.27
C ALA A 54 17.83 12.56 17.64
N ALA A 55 16.56 12.67 17.27
CA ALA A 55 15.59 11.60 17.48
C ALA A 55 14.49 11.63 16.42
N ALA A 56 13.88 10.47 16.17
CA ALA A 56 12.63 10.33 15.45
C ALA A 56 11.62 9.53 16.28
N VAL A 57 10.36 9.97 16.26
CA VAL A 57 9.24 9.22 16.83
C VAL A 57 8.29 8.84 15.72
N LEU A 58 8.17 7.53 15.46
CA LEU A 58 7.32 6.95 14.44
C LEU A 58 5.94 6.70 15.06
N LEU A 59 5.03 7.62 14.81
CA LEU A 59 3.66 7.57 15.31
C LEU A 59 2.76 6.72 14.42
N ASP A 60 1.59 6.36 14.97
CA ASP A 60 0.48 5.75 14.22
C ASP A 60 0.84 4.50 13.41
N GLY A 61 1.71 3.64 13.95
CA GLY A 61 2.11 2.38 13.30
C GLY A 61 0.91 1.50 12.89
N TRP A 62 -0.16 1.50 13.69
CA TRP A 62 -1.40 0.80 13.40
C TRP A 62 -2.06 1.28 12.09
N MET A 63 -1.93 2.54 11.74
CA MET A 63 -2.53 3.13 10.54
C MET A 63 -1.83 2.67 9.25
N LEU A 64 -0.53 2.39 9.31
CA LEU A 64 0.21 1.84 8.19
C LEU A 64 -0.02 0.34 8.04
N LEU A 65 -0.02 -0.37 9.16
CA LEU A 65 -0.12 -1.83 9.20
C LEU A 65 -1.57 -2.33 9.06
N GLY A 66 -2.57 -1.56 9.49
CA GLY A 66 -3.98 -1.91 9.41
C GLY A 66 -4.64 -1.68 8.05
N ARG A 67 -3.88 -1.37 7.00
CA ARG A 67 -4.42 -1.23 5.65
C ARG A 67 -4.78 -2.59 5.08
N ALA A 68 -5.93 -2.69 4.42
CA ALA A 68 -6.34 -3.86 3.66
C ALA A 68 -5.50 -4.01 2.38
N SER A 69 -4.20 -4.22 2.54
CA SER A 69 -3.24 -4.35 1.44
C SER A 69 -2.19 -5.39 1.77
N LEU A 70 -1.90 -6.27 0.82
CA LEU A 70 -0.82 -7.25 0.95
C LEU A 70 0.55 -6.60 1.17
N ARG A 71 0.71 -5.32 0.80
CA ARG A 71 1.98 -4.58 0.94
C ARG A 71 2.06 -3.73 2.20
N ALA A 72 1.06 -3.78 3.08
CA ALA A 72 1.00 -2.90 4.25
C ALA A 72 2.25 -3.02 5.14
N SER A 73 2.69 -4.24 5.42
CA SER A 73 3.86 -4.53 6.26
C SER A 73 5.18 -4.05 5.61
N GLU A 74 5.39 -4.37 4.33
CA GLU A 74 6.56 -3.92 3.56
C GLU A 74 6.63 -2.39 3.47
N GLU A 75 5.50 -1.76 3.17
CA GLU A 75 5.42 -0.32 3.01
C GLU A 75 5.63 0.41 4.34
N ALA A 76 5.09 -0.13 5.44
CA ALA A 76 5.34 0.40 6.77
C ALA A 76 6.84 0.34 7.12
N LEU A 77 7.46 -0.83 6.97
CA LEU A 77 8.89 -1.01 7.23
C LEU A 77 9.74 -0.07 6.35
N ARG A 78 9.47 0.01 5.06
CA ARG A 78 10.18 0.88 4.13
C ARG A 78 10.12 2.35 4.57
N ARG A 79 8.94 2.85 4.95
CA ARG A 79 8.76 4.23 5.42
C ARG A 79 9.48 4.48 6.74
N TRP A 80 9.37 3.55 7.68
CA TRP A 80 10.04 3.64 8.97
C TRP A 80 11.57 3.64 8.83
N MET A 81 12.10 2.77 7.97
CA MET A 81 13.55 2.76 7.71
C MET A 81 14.02 4.05 7.03
N ASN A 82 13.25 4.60 6.09
CA ASN A 82 13.59 5.88 5.45
C ASN A 82 13.64 7.02 6.49
N ALA A 83 12.63 7.13 7.36
CA ALA A 83 12.63 8.13 8.42
C ALA A 83 13.77 7.90 9.44
N ALA A 84 14.00 6.66 9.83
CA ALA A 84 15.08 6.29 10.75
C ALA A 84 16.48 6.59 10.18
N ALA A 85 16.66 6.46 8.87
CA ALA A 85 17.91 6.78 8.20
C ALA A 85 18.27 8.27 8.24
N LEU A 86 17.33 9.15 8.54
CA LEU A 86 17.58 10.58 8.74
C LEU A 86 18.10 10.92 10.15
N VAL A 87 18.05 9.95 11.06
CA VAL A 87 18.54 10.12 12.43
C VAL A 87 20.04 9.85 12.49
N ARG A 88 20.74 10.60 13.31
CA ARG A 88 22.17 10.38 13.56
C ARG A 88 22.45 8.94 14.02
N PRO A 89 23.63 8.40 13.74
CA PRO A 89 23.98 7.07 14.25
C PRO A 89 23.91 6.99 15.79
N GLY A 90 23.56 5.81 16.31
CA GLY A 90 23.49 5.57 17.76
C GLY A 90 24.71 6.04 18.56
N PRO A 91 25.96 5.79 18.11
CA PRO A 91 27.17 6.34 18.78
C PRO A 91 27.22 7.87 18.83
N ALA A 92 26.53 8.56 17.92
CA ALA A 92 26.39 10.03 17.93
C ALA A 92 25.13 10.49 18.70
N GLY A 93 24.49 9.61 19.46
CA GLY A 93 23.32 9.90 20.31
C GLY A 93 21.97 9.90 19.59
N GLY A 94 21.91 9.35 18.35
CA GLY A 94 20.66 9.21 17.62
C GLY A 94 19.74 8.18 18.25
N THR A 95 18.43 8.48 18.28
CA THR A 95 17.41 7.59 18.88
C THR A 95 16.17 7.52 17.97
N VAL A 96 15.67 6.31 17.73
CA VAL A 96 14.40 6.09 17.02
C VAL A 96 13.43 5.38 17.97
N VAL A 97 12.23 5.91 18.09
CA VAL A 97 11.15 5.34 18.90
C VAL A 97 9.98 5.02 17.97
N VAL A 98 9.51 3.77 17.98
CA VAL A 98 8.32 3.36 17.23
C VAL A 98 7.17 3.09 18.19
N ILE A 99 6.00 3.67 17.88
CA ILE A 99 4.77 3.47 18.65
C ILE A 99 3.93 2.42 17.95
N ALA A 100 4.21 1.16 18.26
CA ALA A 100 3.52 -0.03 17.75
C ALA A 100 3.77 -1.22 18.68
N ASP A 101 3.05 -2.32 18.46
CA ASP A 101 3.32 -3.57 19.18
C ASP A 101 4.71 -4.09 18.82
N SER A 102 5.53 -4.30 19.84
CA SER A 102 6.92 -4.75 19.69
C SER A 102 7.04 -6.16 19.11
N GLY A 103 5.99 -7.00 19.19
CA GLY A 103 5.95 -8.35 18.63
C GLY A 103 5.76 -8.39 17.11
N LEU A 104 5.35 -7.28 16.47
CA LEU A 104 5.08 -7.25 15.04
C LEU A 104 6.35 -7.47 14.20
N PRO A 105 6.30 -8.32 13.16
CA PRO A 105 7.46 -8.63 12.31
C PRO A 105 8.15 -7.40 11.72
N ALA A 106 7.37 -6.40 11.28
CA ALA A 106 7.90 -5.16 10.73
C ALA A 106 8.67 -4.32 11.79
N VAL A 107 8.16 -4.28 13.05
CA VAL A 107 8.84 -3.59 14.16
C VAL A 107 10.14 -4.31 14.50
N GLN A 108 10.11 -5.63 14.57
CA GLN A 108 11.31 -6.42 14.82
C GLN A 108 12.36 -6.30 13.72
N ALA A 109 11.94 -6.19 12.46
CA ALA A 109 12.82 -5.93 11.33
C ALA A 109 13.46 -4.54 11.40
N LEU A 110 12.67 -3.51 11.77
CA LEU A 110 13.17 -2.15 11.99
C LEU A 110 14.25 -2.12 13.09
N VAL A 111 13.97 -2.73 14.24
CA VAL A 111 14.89 -2.75 15.39
C VAL A 111 16.21 -3.45 15.04
N ARG A 112 16.16 -4.52 14.24
CA ARG A 112 17.36 -5.26 13.78
C ARG A 112 18.01 -4.65 12.55
N TRP A 113 17.37 -3.69 11.92
CA TRP A 113 17.76 -3.14 10.63
C TRP A 113 17.85 -4.21 9.55
N ASP A 114 16.92 -5.16 9.55
CA ASP A 114 16.94 -6.35 8.70
C ASP A 114 15.72 -6.44 7.79
N PRO A 115 15.69 -5.68 6.69
CA PRO A 115 14.60 -5.76 5.71
C PRO A 115 14.64 -7.07 4.89
N VAL A 116 15.81 -7.73 4.82
CA VAL A 116 15.98 -8.95 3.99
C VAL A 116 15.19 -10.10 4.59
N THR A 117 15.44 -10.44 5.86
CA THR A 117 14.69 -11.52 6.55
C THR A 117 13.19 -11.20 6.59
N HIS A 118 12.80 -9.93 6.71
CA HIS A 118 11.39 -9.53 6.63
C HIS A 118 10.79 -9.85 5.26
N ALA A 119 11.49 -9.48 4.18
CA ALA A 119 11.04 -9.75 2.81
C ALA A 119 10.98 -11.25 2.49
N GLU A 120 11.92 -12.04 2.98
CA GLU A 120 11.94 -13.50 2.84
C GLU A 120 10.73 -14.14 3.53
N ARG A 121 10.39 -13.70 4.75
CA ARG A 121 9.20 -14.16 5.48
C ARG A 121 7.92 -13.82 4.73
N GLU A 122 7.74 -12.57 4.31
CA GLU A 122 6.58 -12.13 3.52
C GLU A 122 6.46 -12.96 2.23
N LEU A 123 7.55 -13.22 1.54
CA LEU A 123 7.54 -14.04 0.33
C LEU A 123 7.16 -15.50 0.62
N ALA A 124 7.65 -16.08 1.69
CA ALA A 124 7.30 -17.45 2.10
C ALA A 124 5.79 -17.57 2.41
N GLU A 125 5.23 -16.62 3.16
CA GLU A 125 3.80 -16.57 3.48
C GLU A 125 2.95 -16.40 2.20
N ARG A 126 3.34 -15.49 1.30
CA ARG A 126 2.66 -15.31 0.01
C ARG A 126 2.76 -16.51 -0.90
N THR A 127 3.87 -17.24 -0.85
CA THR A 127 4.03 -18.50 -1.59
C THR A 127 3.06 -19.56 -1.07
N ALA A 128 2.98 -19.73 0.25
CA ALA A 128 2.07 -20.68 0.88
C ALA A 128 0.59 -20.36 0.56
N LEU A 129 0.23 -19.07 0.57
CA LEU A 129 -1.12 -18.59 0.31
C LEU A 129 -1.42 -18.34 -1.18
N ARG A 130 -0.44 -18.53 -2.06
CA ARG A 130 -0.55 -18.27 -3.51
C ARG A 130 -0.98 -16.83 -3.82
N PHE A 131 -0.28 -15.84 -3.21
CA PHE A 131 -0.42 -14.42 -3.49
C PHE A 131 0.78 -13.84 -4.26
N PRO A 132 0.62 -12.69 -4.95
CA PRO A 132 1.73 -12.00 -5.56
C PRO A 132 2.82 -11.63 -4.52
N PRO A 133 4.10 -11.70 -4.90
CA PRO A 133 4.67 -11.96 -6.23
C PRO A 133 4.93 -13.44 -6.55
N ALA A 134 4.53 -14.39 -5.69
CA ALA A 134 4.72 -15.81 -5.92
C ALA A 134 3.88 -16.35 -7.10
N VAL A 135 2.75 -15.71 -7.37
CA VAL A 135 1.88 -15.95 -8.53
C VAL A 135 1.67 -14.66 -9.33
N ARG A 136 1.10 -14.78 -10.52
CA ARG A 136 0.54 -13.67 -11.28
C ARG A 136 -0.96 -13.62 -11.10
N MET A 137 -1.51 -12.41 -11.03
CA MET A 137 -2.95 -12.22 -10.87
C MET A 137 -3.50 -11.21 -11.88
N ALA A 138 -4.78 -11.36 -12.18
CA ALA A 138 -5.57 -10.36 -12.87
C ALA A 138 -6.85 -10.10 -12.09
N SER A 139 -7.34 -8.87 -12.10
CA SER A 139 -8.66 -8.51 -11.59
C SER A 139 -9.58 -8.11 -12.73
N LEU A 140 -10.83 -8.55 -12.63
CA LEU A 140 -11.94 -8.15 -13.49
C LEU A 140 -12.96 -7.45 -12.59
N THR A 141 -13.27 -6.20 -12.88
CA THR A 141 -14.26 -5.42 -12.11
C THR A 141 -15.29 -4.82 -13.06
N GLY A 142 -16.55 -4.96 -12.75
CA GLY A 142 -17.64 -4.45 -13.57
C GLY A 142 -19.01 -5.05 -13.21
N PRO A 143 -20.04 -4.81 -14.03
CA PRO A 143 -21.36 -5.42 -13.84
C PRO A 143 -21.29 -6.94 -13.76
N ALA A 144 -22.06 -7.56 -12.87
CA ALA A 144 -21.98 -9.00 -12.60
C ALA A 144 -22.24 -9.88 -13.83
N SER A 145 -23.15 -9.48 -14.72
CA SER A 145 -23.38 -10.17 -16.00
C SER A 145 -22.16 -10.10 -16.89
N ALA A 146 -21.59 -8.90 -17.05
CA ALA A 146 -20.44 -8.65 -17.91
C ALA A 146 -19.17 -9.40 -17.44
N VAL A 147 -18.91 -9.44 -16.13
CA VAL A 147 -17.79 -10.19 -15.55
C VAL A 147 -17.96 -11.69 -15.81
N ARG A 148 -19.17 -12.23 -15.60
CA ARG A 148 -19.48 -13.65 -15.88
C ARG A 148 -19.31 -14.00 -17.35
N GLU A 149 -19.74 -13.13 -18.27
CA GLU A 149 -19.55 -13.32 -19.71
C GLU A 149 -18.06 -13.37 -20.10
N VAL A 150 -17.22 -12.46 -19.53
CA VAL A 150 -15.77 -12.51 -19.76
C VAL A 150 -15.19 -13.83 -19.27
N LEU A 151 -15.54 -14.25 -18.05
CA LEU A 151 -15.06 -15.50 -17.48
C LEU A 151 -15.47 -16.74 -18.28
N ALA A 152 -16.68 -16.73 -18.86
CA ALA A 152 -17.18 -17.81 -19.69
C ALA A 152 -16.53 -17.85 -21.09
N ALA A 153 -16.17 -16.69 -21.62
CA ALA A 153 -15.60 -16.57 -22.98
C ALA A 153 -14.07 -16.71 -23.02
N VAL A 154 -13.37 -16.43 -21.91
CA VAL A 154 -11.91 -16.48 -21.88
C VAL A 154 -11.40 -17.92 -21.77
N THR A 155 -10.48 -18.32 -22.67
CA THR A 155 -9.74 -19.57 -22.52
C THR A 155 -8.57 -19.33 -21.57
N LEU A 156 -8.74 -19.72 -20.33
CA LEU A 156 -7.71 -19.53 -19.30
C LEU A 156 -6.55 -20.52 -19.48
N PRO A 157 -5.32 -20.12 -19.11
CA PRO A 157 -4.18 -21.02 -19.06
C PRO A 157 -4.40 -22.20 -18.12
N GLU A 158 -3.66 -23.29 -18.36
CA GLU A 158 -3.63 -24.44 -17.46
C GLU A 158 -3.19 -24.00 -16.05
N ASN A 159 -3.80 -24.58 -15.02
CA ASN A 159 -3.62 -24.23 -13.60
C ASN A 159 -4.03 -22.80 -13.22
N ALA A 160 -4.90 -22.16 -13.98
CA ALA A 160 -5.54 -20.93 -13.56
C ALA A 160 -6.62 -21.22 -12.51
N ASP A 161 -6.62 -20.42 -11.43
CA ASP A 161 -7.72 -20.40 -10.48
C ASP A 161 -8.53 -19.11 -10.65
N VAL A 162 -9.85 -19.23 -10.57
CA VAL A 162 -10.77 -18.08 -10.52
C VAL A 162 -11.33 -17.95 -9.10
N LEU A 163 -11.19 -16.77 -8.52
CA LEU A 163 -11.68 -16.42 -7.20
C LEU A 163 -12.80 -15.39 -7.34
N GLY A 164 -13.95 -15.64 -6.73
CA GLY A 164 -15.14 -14.82 -6.90
C GLY A 164 -16.00 -15.28 -8.10
N PRO A 165 -16.85 -14.39 -8.70
CA PRO A 165 -16.97 -12.96 -8.40
C PRO A 165 -17.59 -12.67 -7.03
N VAL A 166 -17.17 -11.58 -6.41
CA VAL A 166 -17.73 -11.06 -5.15
C VAL A 166 -18.17 -9.60 -5.34
N PRO A 167 -19.20 -9.12 -4.62
CA PRO A 167 -19.55 -7.71 -4.64
C PRO A 167 -18.38 -6.81 -4.29
N THR A 168 -18.28 -5.65 -4.93
CA THR A 168 -17.30 -4.62 -4.55
C THR A 168 -18.00 -3.55 -3.70
N GLU A 169 -17.30 -3.08 -2.65
CA GLU A 169 -17.74 -1.93 -1.85
C GLU A 169 -17.50 -0.58 -2.56
N ASP A 170 -16.93 -0.59 -3.76
CA ASP A 170 -16.75 0.60 -4.58
C ASP A 170 -18.13 1.18 -4.92
N ASP A 171 -18.54 2.19 -4.14
CA ASP A 171 -19.78 2.95 -4.29
C ASP A 171 -19.84 3.54 -5.72
N PRO A 172 -20.77 3.10 -6.58
CA PRO A 172 -21.03 3.84 -7.79
C PRO A 172 -21.64 5.18 -7.35
N GLY A 173 -20.82 6.24 -7.34
CA GLY A 173 -21.20 7.56 -6.84
C GLY A 173 -22.64 7.97 -7.21
N PRO A 174 -23.24 8.98 -6.58
CA PRO A 174 -24.67 9.28 -6.54
C PRO A 174 -25.38 9.49 -7.90
N ALA A 175 -24.64 9.49 -9.00
CA ALA A 175 -25.20 9.60 -10.35
C ALA A 175 -25.65 8.26 -10.97
N SER A 176 -25.38 7.10 -10.34
CA SER A 176 -25.65 5.76 -10.89
C SER A 176 -26.67 4.94 -10.10
N ALA A 177 -27.34 5.50 -9.09
CA ALA A 177 -28.22 4.76 -8.18
C ALA A 177 -29.59 4.33 -8.77
N ALA A 178 -29.92 4.71 -9.99
CA ALA A 178 -31.15 4.30 -10.65
C ALA A 178 -30.86 3.18 -11.66
N ALA A 179 -30.97 1.91 -11.24
CA ALA A 179 -30.89 0.71 -12.06
C ALA A 179 -29.46 0.25 -12.48
N SER A 180 -28.42 0.46 -11.69
CA SER A 180 -27.12 -0.13 -11.96
C SER A 180 -27.05 -1.57 -11.43
N GLU A 181 -26.70 -2.49 -12.31
CA GLU A 181 -26.39 -3.86 -11.95
C GLU A 181 -25.25 -3.90 -10.91
N GLU A 182 -25.34 -4.86 -9.99
CA GLU A 182 -24.35 -5.06 -8.93
C GLU A 182 -22.92 -5.12 -9.50
N GLN A 183 -22.03 -4.28 -8.97
CA GLN A 183 -20.62 -4.29 -9.33
C GLN A 183 -19.91 -5.42 -8.59
N VAL A 184 -19.20 -6.23 -9.34
CA VAL A 184 -18.48 -7.37 -8.78
C VAL A 184 -17.01 -7.34 -9.20
N ARG A 185 -16.19 -7.99 -8.40
CA ARG A 185 -14.79 -8.25 -8.71
C ARG A 185 -14.54 -9.76 -8.75
N ALA A 186 -13.86 -10.21 -9.79
CA ALA A 186 -13.27 -11.53 -9.87
C ALA A 186 -11.75 -11.42 -9.98
N LEU A 187 -11.05 -12.36 -9.38
CA LEU A 187 -9.59 -12.47 -9.49
C LEU A 187 -9.25 -13.77 -10.22
N ILE A 188 -8.30 -13.69 -11.13
CA ILE A 188 -7.71 -14.86 -11.79
C ILE A 188 -6.26 -14.93 -11.37
N ARG A 189 -5.81 -16.06 -10.87
CA ARG A 189 -4.40 -16.28 -10.53
C ARG A 189 -3.83 -17.46 -11.33
N VAL A 190 -2.57 -17.33 -11.70
CA VAL A 190 -1.80 -18.35 -12.41
C VAL A 190 -0.40 -18.46 -11.81
N PRO A 191 0.30 -19.59 -11.98
CA PRO A 191 1.73 -19.66 -11.72
C PRO A 191 2.48 -18.55 -12.46
N ARG A 192 3.62 -18.10 -11.95
CA ARG A 192 4.40 -17.00 -12.56
C ARG A 192 4.67 -17.23 -14.06
N THR A 193 4.93 -18.47 -14.44
CA THR A 193 5.18 -18.88 -15.85
C THR A 193 3.96 -18.71 -16.75
N GLY A 194 2.74 -18.75 -16.19
CA GLY A 194 1.48 -18.58 -16.91
C GLY A 194 1.07 -17.11 -17.13
N GLY A 195 1.83 -16.14 -16.61
CA GLY A 195 1.42 -14.73 -16.63
C GLY A 195 1.27 -14.15 -18.04
N LEU A 196 2.17 -14.47 -18.96
CA LEU A 196 2.06 -14.02 -20.35
C LEU A 196 0.83 -14.62 -21.05
N ALA A 197 0.59 -15.93 -20.87
CA ALA A 197 -0.57 -16.59 -21.43
C ALA A 197 -1.88 -16.00 -20.91
N LEU A 198 -1.96 -15.70 -19.60
CA LEU A 198 -3.10 -14.99 -19.00
C LEU A 198 -3.31 -13.61 -19.63
N ALA A 199 -2.25 -12.82 -19.79
CA ALA A 199 -2.33 -11.49 -20.39
C ALA A 199 -2.84 -11.54 -21.83
N VAL A 200 -2.36 -12.48 -22.62
CA VAL A 200 -2.79 -12.68 -24.01
C VAL A 200 -4.26 -13.10 -24.08
N ALA A 201 -4.70 -14.06 -23.24
CA ALA A 201 -6.07 -14.52 -23.19
C ALA A 201 -7.05 -13.40 -22.81
N LEU A 202 -6.72 -12.62 -21.78
CA LEU A 202 -7.56 -11.49 -21.33
C LEU A 202 -7.61 -10.35 -22.36
N ARG A 203 -6.49 -10.06 -23.03
CA ARG A 203 -6.44 -9.09 -24.12
C ARG A 203 -7.33 -9.50 -25.30
N ALA A 204 -7.32 -10.78 -25.67
CA ALA A 204 -8.17 -11.31 -26.74
C ALA A 204 -9.66 -11.17 -26.36
N ALA A 205 -10.05 -11.57 -25.15
CA ALA A 205 -11.41 -11.42 -24.65
C ALA A 205 -11.85 -9.94 -24.64
N GLN A 206 -11.01 -9.03 -24.20
CA GLN A 206 -11.29 -7.59 -24.21
C GLN A 206 -11.47 -7.04 -25.63
N ALA A 207 -10.67 -7.47 -26.59
CA ALA A 207 -10.78 -7.04 -27.99
C ALA A 207 -12.14 -7.43 -28.60
N VAL A 208 -12.60 -8.65 -28.34
CA VAL A 208 -13.91 -9.12 -28.80
C VAL A 208 -15.06 -8.28 -28.20
N ARG A 209 -15.01 -7.98 -26.91
CA ARG A 209 -16.00 -7.16 -26.22
C ARG A 209 -16.01 -5.73 -26.74
N SER A 210 -14.83 -5.14 -26.91
CA SER A 210 -14.70 -3.78 -27.46
C SER A 210 -15.31 -3.67 -28.86
N ALA A 211 -15.15 -4.70 -29.71
CA ALA A 211 -15.75 -4.75 -31.04
C ALA A 211 -17.29 -4.83 -31.00
N ARG A 212 -17.86 -5.44 -29.96
CA ARG A 212 -19.30 -5.54 -29.73
C ARG A 212 -19.90 -4.33 -29.01
N LYS A 213 -19.08 -3.40 -28.52
CA LYS A 213 -19.49 -2.28 -27.67
C LYS A 213 -20.23 -2.71 -26.38
N ASP A 214 -19.84 -3.88 -25.84
CA ASP A 214 -20.40 -4.42 -24.63
C ASP A 214 -20.04 -3.57 -23.40
N SER A 215 -20.83 -3.71 -22.31
CA SER A 215 -20.60 -3.01 -21.04
C SER A 215 -19.16 -3.17 -20.54
N GLY A 216 -18.57 -2.09 -20.03
CA GLY A 216 -17.17 -2.05 -19.63
C GLY A 216 -16.85 -2.98 -18.47
N VAL A 217 -15.89 -3.88 -18.67
CA VAL A 217 -15.21 -4.60 -17.58
C VAL A 217 -13.80 -4.07 -17.49
N ARG A 218 -13.44 -3.56 -16.31
CA ARG A 218 -12.09 -3.11 -16.02
C ARG A 218 -11.21 -4.33 -15.79
N LEU A 219 -10.20 -4.49 -16.64
CA LEU A 219 -9.16 -5.52 -16.51
C LEU A 219 -7.87 -4.88 -15.99
N GLN A 220 -7.27 -5.50 -14.99
CA GLN A 220 -5.99 -5.06 -14.46
C GLN A 220 -5.11 -6.28 -14.18
N LEU A 221 -3.91 -6.28 -14.77
CA LEU A 221 -2.88 -7.28 -14.49
C LEU A 221 -2.03 -6.85 -13.31
N ASP A 222 -1.70 -7.80 -12.43
CA ASP A 222 -0.95 -7.61 -11.20
C ASP A 222 -1.46 -6.38 -10.42
N PRO A 223 -2.74 -6.35 -10.02
CA PRO A 223 -3.31 -5.22 -9.32
C PRO A 223 -2.55 -4.95 -8.02
N ALA A 224 -2.31 -3.67 -7.72
CA ALA A 224 -1.64 -3.27 -6.48
C ALA A 224 -2.50 -3.55 -5.25
N GLU A 225 -3.83 -3.46 -5.43
CA GLU A 225 -4.84 -3.72 -4.41
C GLU A 225 -5.71 -4.89 -4.86
N LEU A 226 -5.83 -5.90 -4.01
CA LEU A 226 -6.62 -7.11 -4.27
C LEU A 226 -7.98 -7.08 -3.57
N ILE A 227 -8.13 -6.21 -2.60
CA ILE A 227 -9.33 -6.05 -1.76
C ILE A 227 -9.83 -4.63 -1.88
#